data_09628cbf4c6d8e06e6ade6ef916c4658
#
_entry.id   09628cbf4c6d8e06e6ade6ef916c4658
#
_cell.length_a   1.000
_cell.length_b   1.000
_cell.length_c   1.000
_cell.angle_alpha   90.00
_cell.angle_beta   90.00
_cell.angle_gamma   90.00
#
_symmetry.space_group_name_H-M   'P 1'
#
loop_
_entity.id
_entity.type
_entity.pdbx_description
1 polymer ?
#
loop_
_entity_poly.entity_id
_entity_poly.type
_entity_poly.pdbx_seq_one_letter_code
_entity_poly.pdbx_strand_id
1 'polypeptide(L)'
;MTRSYRKNTLRTFKNTLSRFAAVFAIVALGVGFLAGLSGTPIDMKESMERYMDDADFYDLRVVSTLGLTDEDVAALGQVDGVREVQPGYSADLLVEADGDTIVSRAHSLPAPDNNTINRLRLVDGRLPAASGECVVEAGAMELNPTYPIGTRLVVSSANDALDTKLDTTVYTVVGIVHNANYFSFER
;
A
#
# COMPACT_ATOMS: atom_id res chain seq x y z
N MET A 1 -51.97 27.59 23.70
CA MET A 1 -51.01 28.51 23.06
C MET A 1 -51.74 29.28 21.99
N THR A 2 -51.86 30.60 22.16
CA THR A 2 -52.70 31.51 21.32
C THR A 2 -52.09 31.69 19.91
N ARG A 3 -52.94 31.74 18.91
CA ARG A 3 -52.60 31.92 17.48
C ARG A 3 -51.67 33.12 17.24
N SER A 4 -51.77 34.14 18.09
CA SER A 4 -50.95 35.35 18.08
C SER A 4 -49.49 35.09 18.50
N TYR A 5 -49.23 34.18 19.45
CA TYR A 5 -47.89 33.83 19.88
C TYR A 5 -47.11 33.14 18.77
N ARG A 6 -47.71 32.16 18.11
CA ARG A 6 -47.07 31.45 16.97
C ARG A 6 -46.74 32.38 15.81
N LYS A 7 -47.62 33.37 15.53
CA LYS A 7 -47.43 34.34 14.44
C LYS A 7 -46.27 35.31 14.77
N ASN A 8 -46.14 35.70 16.03
CA ASN A 8 -45.08 36.59 16.48
C ASN A 8 -43.72 35.87 16.48
N THR A 9 -43.66 34.64 16.92
CA THR A 9 -42.45 33.80 16.88
C THR A 9 -41.95 33.58 15.45
N LEU A 10 -42.86 33.26 14.52
CA LEU A 10 -42.52 33.11 13.09
C LEU A 10 -41.99 34.41 12.46
N ARG A 11 -42.51 35.54 12.88
CA ARG A 11 -42.08 36.87 12.39
C ARG A 11 -40.68 37.22 12.95
N THR A 12 -40.40 36.89 14.20
CA THR A 12 -39.08 37.06 14.81
C THR A 12 -38.06 36.19 14.14
N PHE A 13 -38.38 34.93 13.84
CA PHE A 13 -37.54 34.04 13.08
C PHE A 13 -37.16 34.58 11.69
N LYS A 14 -38.14 35.12 10.95
CA LYS A 14 -37.86 35.71 9.63
C LYS A 14 -36.94 36.92 9.71
N ASN A 15 -37.06 37.74 10.73
CA ASN A 15 -36.24 38.94 10.88
C ASN A 15 -34.83 38.69 11.43
N THR A 16 -34.59 37.51 12.02
CA THR A 16 -33.29 37.10 12.59
C THR A 16 -32.70 35.84 11.92
N LEU A 17 -33.16 35.56 10.71
CA LEU A 17 -32.79 34.34 9.99
C LEU A 17 -31.29 34.17 9.83
N SER A 18 -30.54 35.25 9.56
CA SER A 18 -29.08 35.21 9.42
C SER A 18 -28.35 34.81 10.73
N ARG A 19 -28.82 35.32 11.87
CA ARG A 19 -28.30 34.94 13.19
C ARG A 19 -28.62 33.50 13.50
N PHE A 20 -29.83 33.05 13.22
CA PHE A 20 -30.24 31.68 13.44
C PHE A 20 -29.44 30.69 12.55
N ALA A 21 -29.29 31.07 11.27
CA ALA A 21 -28.48 30.28 10.33
C ALA A 21 -27.02 30.19 10.76
N ALA A 22 -26.42 31.25 11.28
CA ALA A 22 -25.07 31.25 11.77
C ALA A 22 -24.87 30.29 12.95
N VAL A 23 -25.75 30.37 13.95
CA VAL A 23 -25.72 29.47 15.13
C VAL A 23 -25.97 28.02 14.70
N PHE A 24 -26.94 27.79 13.82
CA PHE A 24 -27.21 26.46 13.27
C PHE A 24 -26.02 25.90 12.52
N ALA A 25 -25.35 26.70 11.67
CA ALA A 25 -24.17 26.26 10.93
C ALA A 25 -23.00 25.89 11.86
N ILE A 26 -22.77 26.67 12.92
CA ILE A 26 -21.70 26.36 13.89
C ILE A 26 -21.98 25.03 14.60
N VAL A 27 -23.23 24.84 15.07
CA VAL A 27 -23.62 23.59 15.75
C VAL A 27 -23.57 22.41 14.77
N ALA A 28 -24.08 22.57 13.54
CA ALA A 28 -24.04 21.52 12.53
C ALA A 28 -22.62 21.13 12.15
N LEU A 29 -21.71 22.12 12.00
CA LEU A 29 -20.29 21.86 11.77
C LEU A 29 -19.65 21.12 12.94
N GLY A 30 -19.90 21.53 14.17
CA GLY A 30 -19.34 20.88 15.36
C GLY A 30 -19.80 19.43 15.50
N VAL A 31 -21.09 19.18 15.36
CA VAL A 31 -21.65 17.82 15.44
C VAL A 31 -21.20 16.97 14.24
N GLY A 32 -21.23 17.52 13.03
CA GLY A 32 -20.80 16.84 11.82
C GLY A 32 -19.33 16.45 11.86
N PHE A 33 -18.47 17.36 12.33
CA PHE A 33 -17.04 17.09 12.51
C PHE A 33 -16.81 15.98 13.54
N LEU A 34 -17.46 16.06 14.69
CA LEU A 34 -17.31 15.04 15.74
C LEU A 34 -17.81 13.66 15.26
N ALA A 35 -18.94 13.61 14.59
CA ALA A 35 -19.49 12.37 14.03
C ALA A 35 -18.57 11.79 12.95
N GLY A 36 -18.02 12.63 12.06
CA GLY A 36 -17.07 12.21 11.03
C GLY A 36 -15.78 11.65 11.61
N LEU A 37 -15.19 12.34 12.60
CA LEU A 37 -13.99 11.85 13.28
C LEU A 37 -14.21 10.49 13.96
N SER A 38 -15.37 10.25 14.51
CA SER A 38 -15.68 8.99 15.20
C SER A 38 -15.86 7.81 14.23
N GLY A 39 -16.28 8.06 12.99
CA GLY A 39 -16.43 7.06 11.93
C GLY A 39 -15.13 6.69 11.22
N THR A 40 -14.22 7.65 11.07
CA THR A 40 -12.99 7.49 10.29
C THR A 40 -12.14 6.25 10.65
N PRO A 41 -11.87 5.92 11.93
CA PRO A 41 -11.07 4.75 12.27
C PRO A 41 -11.72 3.42 11.84
N ILE A 42 -13.04 3.35 11.85
CA ILE A 42 -13.81 2.15 11.46
C ILE A 42 -13.70 1.96 9.96
N ASP A 43 -13.93 3.02 9.18
CA ASP A 43 -13.85 2.99 7.73
C ASP A 43 -12.42 2.69 7.24
N MET A 44 -11.41 3.26 7.91
CA MET A 44 -10.00 2.97 7.61
C MET A 44 -9.66 1.50 7.86
N LYS A 45 -10.09 0.94 8.99
CA LYS A 45 -9.87 -0.46 9.31
C LYS A 45 -10.53 -1.38 8.28
N GLU A 46 -11.79 -1.14 7.94
CA GLU A 46 -12.51 -1.94 6.96
C GLU A 46 -11.89 -1.85 5.56
N SER A 47 -11.43 -0.67 5.17
CA SER A 47 -10.73 -0.47 3.89
C SER A 47 -9.40 -1.21 3.84
N MET A 48 -8.67 -1.22 4.96
CA MET A 48 -7.40 -1.94 5.08
C MET A 48 -7.60 -3.45 5.06
N GLU A 49 -8.58 -3.97 5.80
CA GLU A 49 -8.93 -5.40 5.79
C GLU A 49 -9.30 -5.87 4.37
N ARG A 50 -10.15 -5.14 3.67
CA ARG A 50 -10.48 -5.45 2.27
C ARG A 50 -9.25 -5.45 1.35
N TYR A 51 -8.37 -4.48 1.51
CA TYR A 51 -7.16 -4.40 0.69
C TYR A 51 -6.21 -5.58 0.96
N MET A 52 -6.08 -6.00 2.23
CA MET A 52 -5.29 -7.17 2.61
C MET A 52 -5.90 -8.47 2.08
N ASP A 53 -7.22 -8.60 2.19
CA ASP A 53 -7.95 -9.76 1.67
C ASP A 53 -7.85 -9.85 0.14
N ASP A 54 -7.99 -8.74 -0.56
CA ASP A 54 -7.86 -8.67 -2.03
C ASP A 54 -6.46 -9.04 -2.52
N ALA A 55 -5.44 -8.76 -1.71
CA ALA A 55 -4.05 -9.10 -2.01
C ALA A 55 -3.65 -10.52 -1.54
N ASP A 56 -4.53 -11.27 -0.87
CA ASP A 56 -4.17 -12.49 -0.13
C ASP A 56 -2.93 -12.27 0.73
N PHE A 57 -2.96 -11.20 1.55
CA PHE A 57 -1.82 -10.82 2.36
C PHE A 57 -1.50 -11.91 3.40
N TYR A 58 -0.22 -12.17 3.62
CA TYR A 58 0.21 -13.20 4.56
C TYR A 58 -0.17 -12.85 6.01
N ASP A 59 -0.61 -13.83 6.79
CA ASP A 59 -0.84 -13.68 8.23
C ASP A 59 0.45 -13.70 9.03
N LEU A 60 1.43 -14.51 8.58
CA LEU A 60 2.70 -14.71 9.26
C LEU A 60 3.86 -14.63 8.27
N ARG A 61 4.91 -13.92 8.68
CA ARG A 61 6.18 -13.87 7.97
C ARG A 61 7.29 -14.48 8.82
N VAL A 62 7.89 -15.56 8.33
CA VAL A 62 9.04 -16.21 8.96
C VAL A 62 10.31 -15.72 8.29
N VAL A 63 11.26 -15.22 9.06
CA VAL A 63 12.54 -14.71 8.58
C VAL A 63 13.68 -15.40 9.29
N SER A 64 14.66 -15.89 8.55
CA SER A 64 15.89 -16.46 9.08
C SER A 64 17.10 -15.67 8.59
N THR A 65 18.04 -15.40 9.47
CA THR A 65 19.32 -14.75 9.13
C THR A 65 20.26 -15.66 8.36
N LEU A 66 20.06 -16.96 8.46
CA LEU A 66 20.84 -17.99 7.75
C LEU A 66 20.16 -18.43 6.44
N GLY A 67 18.99 -17.91 6.15
CA GLY A 67 18.09 -18.38 5.09
C GLY A 67 17.22 -19.55 5.57
N LEU A 68 16.28 -19.94 4.71
CA LEU A 68 15.41 -21.10 4.87
C LEU A 68 15.65 -22.01 3.68
N THR A 69 15.69 -23.32 3.92
CA THR A 69 15.83 -24.33 2.86
C THR A 69 14.48 -24.73 2.30
N ASP A 70 14.48 -25.41 1.16
CA ASP A 70 13.24 -25.98 0.58
C ASP A 70 12.58 -26.99 1.52
N GLU A 71 13.39 -27.69 2.34
CA GLU A 71 12.90 -28.61 3.36
C GLU A 71 12.17 -27.88 4.49
N ASP A 72 12.67 -26.70 4.90
CA ASP A 72 12.02 -25.84 5.89
C ASP A 72 10.68 -25.32 5.36
N VAL A 73 10.65 -24.91 4.09
CA VAL A 73 9.41 -24.44 3.42
C VAL A 73 8.38 -25.57 3.35
N ALA A 74 8.81 -26.79 2.99
CA ALA A 74 7.94 -27.96 2.94
C ALA A 74 7.42 -28.32 4.34
N ALA A 75 8.27 -28.25 5.37
CA ALA A 75 7.88 -28.53 6.75
C ALA A 75 6.85 -27.49 7.26
N LEU A 76 7.04 -26.22 6.96
CA LEU A 76 6.07 -25.15 7.30
C LEU A 76 4.70 -25.39 6.66
N GLY A 77 4.68 -25.87 5.41
CA GLY A 77 3.43 -26.19 4.71
C GLY A 77 2.66 -27.38 5.29
N GLN A 78 3.30 -28.21 6.13
CA GLN A 78 2.66 -29.36 6.81
C GLN A 78 2.14 -29.02 8.22
N VAL A 79 2.37 -27.82 8.71
CA VAL A 79 1.88 -27.38 10.02
C VAL A 79 0.37 -27.24 9.97
N ASP A 80 -0.32 -27.80 10.97
CA ASP A 80 -1.77 -27.69 11.06
C ASP A 80 -2.23 -26.23 11.14
N GLY A 81 -3.21 -25.87 10.30
CA GLY A 81 -3.71 -24.50 10.17
C GLY A 81 -2.94 -23.63 9.15
N VAL A 82 -1.88 -24.11 8.55
CA VAL A 82 -1.21 -23.43 7.44
C VAL A 82 -1.93 -23.78 6.12
N ARG A 83 -2.45 -22.75 5.45
CA ARG A 83 -3.11 -22.91 4.15
C ARG A 83 -2.09 -23.02 3.02
N GLU A 84 -1.08 -22.16 3.08
CA GLU A 84 -0.09 -22.01 2.01
C GLU A 84 1.19 -21.37 2.52
N VAL A 85 2.32 -21.70 1.92
CA VAL A 85 3.64 -21.12 2.20
C VAL A 85 4.25 -20.68 0.89
N GLN A 86 4.64 -19.40 0.82
CA GLN A 86 5.31 -18.83 -0.34
C GLN A 86 6.74 -18.40 0.08
N PRO A 87 7.78 -19.06 -0.44
CA PRO A 87 9.14 -18.61 -0.22
C PRO A 87 9.42 -17.32 -0.97
N GLY A 88 10.25 -16.46 -0.39
CA GLY A 88 10.66 -15.20 -1.01
C GLY A 88 12.00 -14.72 -0.47
N TYR A 89 12.69 -13.95 -1.27
CA TYR A 89 13.94 -13.29 -0.92
C TYR A 89 13.75 -11.80 -0.89
N SER A 90 14.45 -11.14 0.02
CA SER A 90 14.55 -9.67 0.02
C SER A 90 15.96 -9.23 0.35
N ALA A 91 16.44 -8.21 -0.34
CA ALA A 91 17.75 -7.64 -0.11
C ALA A 91 17.71 -6.11 -0.30
N ASP A 92 18.47 -5.40 0.51
CA ASP A 92 18.74 -3.99 0.27
C ASP A 92 19.93 -3.89 -0.69
N LEU A 93 19.74 -3.19 -1.79
CA LEU A 93 20.70 -3.08 -2.88
C LEU A 93 20.96 -1.59 -3.18
N LEU A 94 22.22 -1.26 -3.41
CA LEU A 94 22.60 -0.01 -4.06
C LEU A 94 22.26 -0.13 -5.54
N VAL A 95 21.39 0.75 -6.02
CA VAL A 95 20.92 0.78 -7.41
C VAL A 95 21.25 2.13 -8.01
N GLU A 96 21.78 2.10 -9.22
CA GLU A 96 22.06 3.28 -10.03
C GLU A 96 20.94 3.46 -11.06
N ALA A 97 20.36 4.65 -11.08
CA ALA A 97 19.33 5.06 -12.02
C ALA A 97 19.47 6.55 -12.32
N ASP A 98 19.45 6.91 -13.59
CA ASP A 98 19.49 8.32 -14.07
C ASP A 98 20.67 9.14 -13.49
N GLY A 99 21.78 8.49 -13.08
CA GLY A 99 22.97 9.11 -12.53
C GLY A 99 23.00 9.22 -11.01
N ASP A 100 21.94 8.82 -10.33
CA ASP A 100 21.87 8.77 -8.87
C ASP A 100 22.07 7.34 -8.36
N THR A 101 22.66 7.20 -7.18
CA THR A 101 22.78 5.91 -6.47
C THR A 101 21.88 5.96 -5.24
N ILE A 102 20.96 5.02 -5.15
CA ILE A 102 20.02 4.91 -4.05
C ILE A 102 20.03 3.51 -3.44
N VAL A 103 19.60 3.40 -2.18
CA VAL A 103 19.30 2.11 -1.56
C VAL A 103 17.87 1.73 -1.89
N SER A 104 17.70 0.62 -2.58
CA SER A 104 16.40 0.06 -2.92
C SER A 104 16.24 -1.33 -2.30
N ARG A 105 15.08 -1.60 -1.72
CA ARG A 105 14.74 -2.94 -1.28
C ARG A 105 14.16 -3.75 -2.43
N ALA A 106 14.90 -4.74 -2.86
CA ALA A 106 14.45 -5.70 -3.87
C ALA A 106 13.75 -6.89 -3.21
N HIS A 107 12.68 -7.35 -3.83
CA HIS A 107 11.97 -8.57 -3.47
C HIS A 107 11.93 -9.50 -4.67
N SER A 108 12.15 -10.80 -4.42
CA SER A 108 11.89 -11.79 -5.46
C SER A 108 10.39 -11.88 -5.71
N LEU A 109 10.02 -12.06 -6.98
CA LEU A 109 8.66 -12.40 -7.36
C LEU A 109 8.60 -13.89 -7.68
N PRO A 110 7.60 -14.62 -7.18
CA PRO A 110 7.36 -15.99 -7.59
C PRO A 110 6.99 -16.02 -9.08
N ALA A 111 7.10 -17.20 -9.69
CA ALA A 111 6.58 -17.39 -11.04
C ALA A 111 5.07 -17.03 -11.08
N PRO A 112 4.56 -16.48 -12.20
CA PRO A 112 3.18 -16.00 -12.29
C PRO A 112 2.13 -17.02 -11.84
N ASP A 113 2.35 -18.29 -12.13
CA ASP A 113 1.45 -19.39 -11.76
C ASP A 113 1.48 -19.74 -10.27
N ASN A 114 2.52 -19.29 -9.54
CA ASN A 114 2.73 -19.56 -8.12
C ASN A 114 2.54 -18.29 -7.26
N ASN A 115 2.03 -17.22 -7.83
CA ASN A 115 1.81 -15.96 -7.12
C ASN A 115 0.42 -15.97 -6.47
N THR A 116 0.30 -16.65 -5.36
CA THR A 116 -0.96 -16.89 -4.66
C THR A 116 -1.10 -16.06 -3.39
N ILE A 117 0.01 -15.72 -2.74
CA ILE A 117 0.05 -14.90 -1.53
C ILE A 117 0.68 -13.55 -1.87
N ASN A 118 0.19 -12.50 -1.23
CA ASN A 118 0.76 -11.16 -1.33
C ASN A 118 0.80 -10.61 -2.76
N ARG A 119 -0.31 -10.79 -3.47
CA ARG A 119 -0.44 -10.42 -4.87
C ARG A 119 -0.23 -8.93 -5.08
N LEU A 120 0.55 -8.61 -6.10
CA LEU A 120 0.78 -7.24 -6.52
C LEU A 120 -0.44 -6.69 -7.29
N ARG A 121 -0.86 -5.48 -6.97
CA ARG A 121 -1.86 -4.77 -7.74
C ARG A 121 -1.18 -3.92 -8.82
N LEU A 122 -1.33 -4.29 -10.09
CA LEU A 122 -0.78 -3.54 -11.21
C LEU A 122 -1.48 -2.19 -11.34
N VAL A 123 -0.70 -1.11 -11.40
CA VAL A 123 -1.15 0.26 -11.63
C VAL A 123 -0.97 0.63 -13.10
N ASP A 124 0.20 0.35 -13.66
CA ASP A 124 0.53 0.63 -15.06
C ASP A 124 1.54 -0.39 -15.60
N GLY A 125 1.55 -0.58 -16.92
CA GLY A 125 2.45 -1.52 -17.59
C GLY A 125 2.04 -2.98 -17.45
N ARG A 126 3.00 -3.84 -17.12
CA ARG A 126 2.79 -5.29 -16.96
C ARG A 126 3.70 -5.89 -15.88
N LEU A 127 3.39 -7.09 -15.42
CA LEU A 127 4.29 -7.85 -14.58
C LEU A 127 5.51 -8.38 -15.37
N PRO A 128 6.65 -8.63 -14.72
CA PRO A 128 7.83 -9.21 -15.34
C PRO A 128 7.51 -10.58 -15.95
N ALA A 129 8.00 -10.82 -17.15
CA ALA A 129 7.86 -12.09 -17.86
C ALA A 129 9.21 -12.72 -18.23
N ALA A 130 10.31 -11.99 -18.07
CA ALA A 130 11.65 -12.43 -18.40
C ALA A 130 12.66 -11.97 -17.37
N SER A 131 13.81 -12.63 -17.31
CA SER A 131 14.95 -12.18 -16.52
C SER A 131 15.42 -10.80 -16.94
N GLY A 132 15.79 -9.94 -16.00
CA GLY A 132 16.16 -8.55 -16.25
C GLY A 132 14.97 -7.59 -16.36
N GLU A 133 13.75 -8.04 -16.11
CA GLU A 133 12.58 -7.18 -15.97
C GLU A 133 12.23 -7.01 -14.47
N CYS A 134 11.75 -5.84 -14.11
CA CYS A 134 11.27 -5.58 -12.76
C CYS A 134 10.01 -4.68 -12.76
N VAL A 135 9.33 -4.68 -11.64
CA VAL A 135 8.28 -3.71 -11.32
C VAL A 135 8.70 -2.86 -10.14
N VAL A 136 8.19 -1.65 -10.06
CA VAL A 136 8.48 -0.71 -8.98
C VAL A 136 7.21 -0.30 -8.26
N GLU A 137 7.35 0.03 -6.98
CA GLU A 137 6.24 0.54 -6.17
C GLU A 137 5.77 1.90 -6.69
N ALA A 138 4.47 2.09 -6.78
CA ALA A 138 3.85 3.31 -7.32
C ALA A 138 4.07 4.56 -6.46
N GLY A 139 4.49 4.38 -5.22
CA GLY A 139 4.52 5.47 -4.24
C GLY A 139 3.12 5.93 -3.81
N ALA A 140 3.09 6.76 -2.77
CA ALA A 140 1.87 7.11 -2.04
C ALA A 140 0.79 7.83 -2.84
N MET A 141 1.12 8.47 -3.96
CA MET A 141 0.17 9.31 -4.71
C MET A 141 -0.04 8.89 -6.16
N GLU A 142 0.58 7.81 -6.63
CA GLU A 142 0.50 7.33 -8.03
C GLU A 142 0.89 8.39 -9.10
N LEU A 143 1.22 9.62 -8.67
CA LEU A 143 1.38 10.77 -9.55
C LEU A 143 2.77 10.90 -10.17
N ASN A 144 3.79 10.36 -9.49
CA ASN A 144 5.15 10.36 -9.97
C ASN A 144 5.86 9.09 -9.45
N PRO A 145 5.84 8.00 -10.21
CA PRO A 145 6.67 6.85 -9.87
C PRO A 145 8.13 7.28 -9.88
N THR A 146 8.88 6.86 -8.87
CA THR A 146 10.31 7.19 -8.75
C THR A 146 11.07 6.76 -10.01
N TYR A 147 10.59 5.68 -10.66
CA TYR A 147 11.16 5.15 -11.90
C TYR A 147 10.04 4.87 -12.91
N PRO A 148 9.91 5.68 -13.97
CA PRO A 148 8.96 5.43 -15.08
C PRO A 148 9.22 4.09 -15.77
N ILE A 149 8.19 3.55 -16.42
CA ILE A 149 8.33 2.37 -17.28
C ILE A 149 9.38 2.65 -18.35
N GLY A 150 10.28 1.68 -18.56
CA GLY A 150 11.43 1.78 -19.45
C GLY A 150 12.72 2.25 -18.78
N THR A 151 12.66 2.73 -17.53
CA THR A 151 13.87 3.08 -16.79
C THR A 151 14.77 1.86 -16.62
N ARG A 152 16.06 2.06 -16.81
CA ARG A 152 17.08 1.04 -16.60
C ARG A 152 17.70 1.21 -15.22
N LEU A 153 17.54 0.21 -14.38
CA LEU A 153 18.12 0.12 -13.06
C LEU A 153 19.37 -0.76 -13.12
N VAL A 154 20.49 -0.25 -12.65
CA VAL A 154 21.75 -1.00 -12.59
C VAL A 154 22.11 -1.24 -11.15
N VAL A 155 22.26 -2.50 -10.75
CA VAL A 155 22.72 -2.85 -9.42
C VAL A 155 24.20 -2.53 -9.33
N SER A 156 24.58 -1.62 -8.43
CA SER A 156 25.96 -1.14 -8.30
C SER A 156 26.91 -2.25 -7.88
N SER A 157 28.10 -2.26 -8.48
CA SER A 157 29.17 -3.18 -8.10
C SER A 157 29.71 -2.95 -6.67
N ALA A 158 29.28 -1.89 -6.01
CA ALA A 158 29.58 -1.63 -4.60
C ALA A 158 28.79 -2.51 -3.62
N ASN A 159 27.82 -3.27 -4.11
CA ASN A 159 27.12 -4.27 -3.27
C ASN A 159 27.99 -5.50 -3.05
N ASP A 160 27.94 -6.05 -1.84
CA ASP A 160 28.66 -7.28 -1.50
C ASP A 160 27.94 -8.55 -2.03
N ALA A 161 28.70 -9.50 -2.51
CA ALA A 161 28.26 -10.85 -2.88
C ALA A 161 27.10 -10.87 -3.91
N LEU A 162 27.15 -10.03 -4.94
CA LEU A 162 26.14 -9.97 -6.01
C LEU A 162 25.99 -11.29 -6.76
N ASP A 163 27.10 -11.93 -7.10
CA ASP A 163 27.14 -13.19 -7.90
C ASP A 163 26.38 -14.36 -7.26
N THR A 164 26.16 -14.28 -5.94
CA THR A 164 25.42 -15.31 -5.21
C THR A 164 23.96 -14.95 -4.93
N LYS A 165 23.57 -13.70 -5.22
CA LYS A 165 22.25 -13.16 -4.85
C LYS A 165 21.36 -12.86 -6.06
N LEU A 166 21.97 -12.54 -7.20
CA LEU A 166 21.24 -12.07 -8.37
C LEU A 166 21.75 -12.77 -9.65
N ASP A 167 20.81 -13.18 -10.49
CA ASP A 167 21.12 -13.73 -11.82
C ASP A 167 21.54 -12.64 -12.81
N THR A 168 21.14 -11.40 -12.58
CA THR A 168 21.49 -10.25 -13.40
C THR A 168 21.64 -9.01 -12.55
N THR A 169 22.45 -8.07 -13.02
CA THR A 169 22.67 -6.78 -12.36
C THR A 169 21.99 -5.61 -13.07
N VAL A 170 21.28 -5.89 -14.17
CA VAL A 170 20.61 -4.88 -14.97
C VAL A 170 19.14 -5.25 -15.13
N TYR A 171 18.29 -4.34 -14.71
CA TYR A 171 16.84 -4.51 -14.77
C TYR A 171 16.20 -3.37 -15.56
N THR A 172 15.12 -3.69 -16.27
CA THR A 172 14.26 -2.70 -16.93
C THR A 172 12.91 -2.67 -16.25
N VAL A 173 12.47 -1.49 -15.87
CA VAL A 173 11.13 -1.29 -15.28
C VAL A 173 10.07 -1.53 -16.35
N VAL A 174 9.23 -2.55 -16.16
CA VAL A 174 8.16 -2.92 -17.11
C VAL A 174 6.77 -2.67 -16.57
N GLY A 175 6.65 -2.35 -15.27
CA GLY A 175 5.38 -2.01 -14.67
C GLY A 175 5.52 -1.30 -13.33
N ILE A 176 4.43 -0.71 -12.93
CA ILE A 176 4.27 0.01 -11.67
C ILE A 176 3.18 -0.71 -10.90
N VAL A 177 3.43 -0.99 -9.62
CA VAL A 177 2.56 -1.82 -8.80
C VAL A 177 2.33 -1.22 -7.40
N HIS A 178 1.26 -1.63 -6.76
CA HIS A 178 1.13 -1.54 -5.31
C HIS A 178 1.41 -2.90 -4.68
N ASN A 179 2.26 -2.88 -3.66
CA ASN A 179 2.58 -4.04 -2.86
C ASN A 179 2.04 -3.84 -1.44
N ALA A 180 1.26 -4.79 -0.97
CA ALA A 180 0.66 -4.76 0.35
C ALA A 180 1.66 -4.69 1.52
N ASN A 181 2.94 -4.97 1.30
CA ASN A 181 4.00 -4.76 2.29
C ASN A 181 4.31 -3.28 2.58
N TYR A 182 3.83 -2.35 1.75
CA TYR A 182 4.17 -0.93 1.81
C TYR A 182 2.95 -0.03 2.04
N PHE A 183 2.16 -0.35 3.08
CA PHE A 183 1.01 0.48 3.48
C PHE A 183 1.40 1.77 4.16
N SER A 184 2.58 1.83 4.76
CA SER A 184 2.97 2.97 5.56
C SER A 184 3.50 4.08 4.69
N PHE A 185 3.00 5.29 4.94
CA PHE A 185 3.55 6.53 4.39
C PHE A 185 4.87 6.94 5.08
N GLU A 186 5.27 6.25 6.12
CA GLU A 186 6.54 6.45 6.80
C GLU A 186 7.64 5.69 6.05
N ARG A 187 8.53 6.45 5.44
CA ARG A 187 9.82 5.99 4.92
C ARG A 187 10.92 6.46 5.85
#